data_7742084afe3b429f5e400160e12bf090
#
_entry.id   7742084afe3b429f5e400160e12bf090
#
_cell.length_a   1.000
_cell.length_b   1.000
_cell.length_c   1.000
_cell.angle_alpha   90.00
_cell.angle_beta   90.00
_cell.angle_gamma   90.00
#
_symmetry.space_group_name_H-M   'P 1'
#
loop_
_entity.id
_entity.type
_entity.pdbx_description
1 polymer ?
#
loop_
_entity_poly.entity_id
_entity_poly.type
_entity_poly.pdbx_seq_one_letter_code
_entity_poly.pdbx_strand_id
1 'polypeptide(L)'
;YVQPEKFAEAIAEAEKAETGTPKDIGMLIEKAQIYVEMEEYERCAEISQKLIGDYQVYAAYANELEAAKRQWNAAGVIQNGRACLNYFPTYVKAYEMMAKVYMDLTHPEELKELLQQAKDNNVKSVILDAYEWQLTNTGLPQEQMNDAIDKFRKEYLSKLEAGKTIFYRRGLPIITEYLYAYPCEFLLVERGDFHNAAGCLEAAKADYEKALSTNPANPFAWKGLARIHRCRGKCDEAMICLRKCVFFYEKSGTQNHAWPELIAEQAEIYFLLGNTEMAEQFYRRYREMTGSAGDRDRNRMRDFARCLACNDKTTEGLKVLEKAFVNVLDAAGEKLDLCVWCGEKTIAGNILTSWPEKIELLGKNTGNTQEYFEDYFFHLGWYGLICGSGKVAIKNMDKALIFNKEDLSKKDDIADLILACILYGDKKKGADYAQALKACMEREDKSGKDVYLKYPKLRIVHEYLAGYYTATDEEQDTLLQLDKDCSFCHGCVHPVCEELEMVRILQMLKKGREKEALE
;
A
#
# COMPACT_ATOMS: atom_id res chain seq x y z
N TYR A 1 3.95 -17.91 -9.05
CA TYR A 1 3.02 -17.62 -10.16
C TYR A 1 3.79 -17.73 -11.46
N VAL A 2 3.54 -18.77 -12.23
CA VAL A 2 4.02 -18.86 -13.60
C VAL A 2 3.13 -17.93 -14.44
N GLN A 3 3.72 -17.02 -15.21
CA GLN A 3 2.95 -16.18 -16.13
C GLN A 3 2.25 -17.07 -17.17
N PRO A 4 0.99 -16.78 -17.56
CA PRO A 4 0.26 -17.61 -18.52
C PRO A 4 1.05 -17.92 -19.79
N GLU A 5 1.86 -16.98 -20.25
CA GLU A 5 2.75 -17.10 -21.40
C GLU A 5 3.83 -18.20 -21.26
N LYS A 6 4.13 -18.62 -20.03
CA LYS A 6 5.13 -19.65 -19.70
C LYS A 6 4.54 -21.00 -19.35
N PHE A 7 3.22 -21.15 -19.37
CA PHE A 7 2.59 -22.44 -19.05
C PHE A 7 3.00 -23.55 -20.02
N ALA A 8 3.06 -23.27 -21.30
CA ALA A 8 3.49 -24.25 -22.29
C ALA A 8 4.93 -24.73 -22.08
N GLU A 9 5.84 -23.82 -21.73
CA GLU A 9 7.23 -24.15 -21.43
C GLU A 9 7.35 -24.99 -20.15
N ALA A 10 6.61 -24.62 -19.12
CA ALA A 10 6.61 -25.34 -17.84
C ALA A 10 6.01 -26.75 -17.99
N ILE A 11 4.94 -26.91 -18.79
CA ILE A 11 4.37 -28.21 -19.12
C ILE A 11 5.36 -29.07 -19.90
N ALA A 12 6.01 -28.53 -20.92
CA ALA A 12 7.01 -29.24 -21.72
C ALA A 12 8.21 -29.70 -20.88
N GLU A 13 8.61 -28.93 -19.87
CA GLU A 13 9.66 -29.34 -18.93
C GLU A 13 9.18 -30.45 -17.99
N ALA A 14 7.95 -30.33 -17.49
CA ALA A 14 7.34 -31.34 -16.62
C ALA A 14 7.00 -32.66 -17.38
N GLU A 15 6.83 -32.63 -18.69
CA GLU A 15 6.63 -33.83 -19.53
C GLU A 15 7.86 -34.73 -19.61
N LYS A 16 9.04 -34.21 -19.26
CA LYS A 16 10.26 -34.99 -19.17
C LYS A 16 10.34 -35.83 -17.88
N ALA A 17 9.41 -35.64 -16.95
CA ALA A 17 9.40 -36.35 -15.69
C ALA A 17 8.95 -37.81 -15.88
N GLU A 18 9.81 -38.74 -15.48
CA GLU A 18 9.47 -40.16 -15.37
C GLU A 18 8.95 -40.43 -13.94
N THR A 19 7.88 -41.22 -13.84
CA THR A 19 7.30 -41.55 -12.53
C THR A 19 8.22 -42.47 -11.72
N GLY A 20 8.56 -42.08 -10.49
CA GLY A 20 9.26 -42.94 -9.54
C GLY A 20 10.23 -42.23 -8.60
N THR A 21 10.73 -41.10 -8.94
CA THR A 21 11.59 -40.33 -8.02
C THR A 21 10.81 -39.20 -7.32
N PRO A 22 11.20 -38.77 -6.12
CA PRO A 22 10.58 -37.62 -5.45
C PRO A 22 10.58 -36.35 -6.27
N LYS A 23 11.58 -36.16 -7.15
CA LYS A 23 11.67 -35.03 -8.06
C LYS A 23 10.60 -35.10 -9.14
N ASP A 24 10.41 -36.27 -9.74
CA ASP A 24 9.41 -36.47 -10.80
C ASP A 24 7.99 -36.34 -10.25
N ILE A 25 7.75 -36.83 -9.05
CA ILE A 25 6.48 -36.66 -8.33
C ILE A 25 6.20 -35.17 -8.14
N GLY A 26 7.20 -34.39 -7.69
CA GLY A 26 7.09 -32.93 -7.55
C GLY A 26 6.74 -32.24 -8.87
N MET A 27 7.41 -32.60 -9.97
CA MET A 27 7.14 -32.03 -11.30
C MET A 27 5.73 -32.38 -11.80
N LEU A 28 5.24 -33.59 -11.53
CA LEU A 28 3.87 -33.99 -11.89
C LEU A 28 2.81 -33.23 -11.07
N ILE A 29 3.09 -32.96 -9.79
CA ILE A 29 2.22 -32.12 -8.95
C ILE A 29 2.12 -30.71 -9.51
N GLU A 30 3.26 -30.10 -9.85
CA GLU A 30 3.30 -28.77 -10.47
C GLU A 30 2.58 -28.74 -11.83
N LYS A 31 2.75 -29.79 -12.64
CA LYS A 31 2.04 -29.94 -13.93
C LYS A 31 0.53 -29.98 -13.72
N ALA A 32 0.05 -30.76 -12.76
CA ALA A 32 -1.37 -30.82 -12.42
C ALA A 32 -1.89 -29.46 -11.95
N GLN A 33 -1.12 -28.72 -11.16
CA GLN A 33 -1.48 -27.39 -10.72
C GLN A 33 -1.55 -26.38 -11.88
N ILE A 34 -0.63 -26.46 -12.85
CA ILE A 34 -0.66 -25.62 -14.06
C ILE A 34 -1.94 -25.90 -14.85
N TYR A 35 -2.35 -27.15 -14.98
CA TYR A 35 -3.62 -27.49 -15.63
C TYR A 35 -4.84 -26.92 -14.90
N VAL A 36 -4.83 -26.85 -13.57
CA VAL A 36 -5.88 -26.13 -12.81
C VAL A 36 -5.90 -24.63 -13.19
N GLU A 37 -4.74 -24.00 -13.32
CA GLU A 37 -4.64 -22.58 -13.70
C GLU A 37 -5.07 -22.33 -15.16
N MET A 38 -4.88 -23.34 -16.04
CA MET A 38 -5.34 -23.30 -17.43
C MET A 38 -6.81 -23.71 -17.61
N GLU A 39 -7.50 -24.04 -16.53
CA GLU A 39 -8.88 -24.56 -16.53
C GLU A 39 -9.02 -25.90 -17.28
N GLU A 40 -7.92 -26.65 -17.45
CA GLU A 40 -7.89 -27.98 -18.06
C GLU A 40 -8.05 -29.08 -16.98
N TYR A 41 -9.21 -29.08 -16.34
CA TYR A 41 -9.47 -29.89 -15.13
C TYR A 41 -9.40 -31.41 -15.34
N GLU A 42 -9.75 -31.90 -16.53
CA GLU A 42 -9.65 -33.32 -16.87
C GLU A 42 -8.20 -33.79 -16.84
N ARG A 43 -7.29 -33.01 -17.40
CA ARG A 43 -5.84 -33.32 -17.38
C ARG A 43 -5.25 -33.21 -15.98
N CYS A 44 -5.74 -32.27 -15.19
CA CYS A 44 -5.36 -32.19 -13.77
C CYS A 44 -5.78 -33.48 -13.05
N ALA A 45 -7.03 -33.92 -13.24
CA ALA A 45 -7.56 -35.12 -12.60
C ALA A 45 -6.80 -36.38 -12.99
N GLU A 46 -6.45 -36.59 -14.26
CA GLU A 46 -5.65 -37.73 -14.73
C GLU A 46 -4.33 -37.86 -13.97
N ILE A 47 -3.60 -36.76 -13.81
CA ILE A 47 -2.31 -36.75 -13.11
C ILE A 47 -2.51 -36.94 -11.59
N SER A 48 -3.44 -36.16 -11.03
CA SER A 48 -3.68 -36.17 -9.58
C SER A 48 -4.18 -37.53 -9.09
N GLN A 49 -5.12 -38.15 -9.79
CA GLN A 49 -5.65 -39.49 -9.44
C GLN A 49 -4.58 -40.56 -9.52
N LYS A 50 -3.70 -40.51 -10.51
CA LYS A 50 -2.55 -41.42 -10.59
C LYS A 50 -1.61 -41.23 -9.41
N LEU A 51 -1.27 -39.98 -9.06
CA LEU A 51 -0.42 -39.67 -7.90
C LEU A 51 -1.05 -40.10 -6.56
N ILE A 52 -2.37 -39.94 -6.44
CA ILE A 52 -3.12 -40.40 -5.28
C ILE A 52 -3.09 -41.95 -5.17
N GLY A 53 -3.33 -42.64 -6.29
CA GLY A 53 -3.33 -44.10 -6.32
C GLY A 53 -1.97 -44.72 -6.01
N ASP A 54 -0.92 -44.16 -6.64
CA ASP A 54 0.42 -44.74 -6.55
C ASP A 54 1.20 -44.30 -5.27
N TYR A 55 1.01 -43.04 -4.82
CA TYR A 55 1.90 -42.45 -3.81
C TYR A 55 1.20 -41.77 -2.62
N GLN A 56 -0.12 -41.65 -2.61
CA GLN A 56 -0.89 -41.01 -1.53
C GLN A 56 -0.37 -39.60 -1.18
N VAL A 57 -0.20 -38.75 -2.16
CA VAL A 57 0.41 -37.42 -1.98
C VAL A 57 -0.66 -36.38 -1.67
N TYR A 58 -0.57 -35.69 -0.53
CA TYR A 58 -1.55 -34.67 -0.14
C TYR A 58 -1.71 -33.53 -1.17
N ALA A 59 -0.63 -33.14 -1.86
CA ALA A 59 -0.67 -32.09 -2.87
C ALA A 59 -1.53 -32.45 -4.10
N ALA A 60 -1.62 -33.76 -4.43
CA ALA A 60 -2.51 -34.22 -5.50
C ALA A 60 -3.99 -34.08 -5.08
N TYR A 61 -4.32 -34.37 -3.81
CA TYR A 61 -5.67 -34.08 -3.28
C TYR A 61 -5.96 -32.58 -3.28
N ALA A 62 -4.96 -31.75 -2.99
CA ALA A 62 -5.12 -30.30 -3.03
C ALA A 62 -5.48 -29.78 -4.43
N ASN A 63 -4.85 -30.34 -5.47
CA ASN A 63 -5.15 -29.99 -6.86
C ASN A 63 -6.57 -30.43 -7.25
N GLU A 64 -7.00 -31.63 -6.86
CA GLU A 64 -8.37 -32.12 -7.07
C GLU A 64 -9.41 -31.24 -6.36
N LEU A 65 -9.14 -30.83 -5.13
CA LEU A 65 -10.01 -29.95 -4.36
C LEU A 65 -10.13 -28.58 -5.03
N GLU A 66 -9.01 -28.01 -5.48
CA GLU A 66 -9.04 -26.71 -6.16
C GLU A 66 -9.73 -26.78 -7.52
N ALA A 67 -9.51 -27.86 -8.28
CA ALA A 67 -10.21 -28.12 -9.53
C ALA A 67 -11.73 -28.24 -9.33
N ALA A 68 -12.16 -29.01 -8.34
CA ALA A 68 -13.58 -29.16 -8.01
C ALA A 68 -14.21 -27.82 -7.56
N LYS A 69 -13.48 -27.03 -6.75
CA LYS A 69 -13.92 -25.71 -6.32
C LYS A 69 -14.12 -24.75 -7.49
N ARG A 70 -13.16 -24.69 -8.42
CA ARG A 70 -13.25 -23.79 -9.59
C ARG A 70 -14.38 -24.17 -10.54
N GLN A 71 -14.71 -25.45 -10.61
CA GLN A 71 -15.85 -25.97 -11.37
C GLN A 71 -17.21 -25.83 -10.65
N TRP A 72 -17.25 -25.22 -9.47
CA TRP A 72 -18.45 -25.17 -8.60
C TRP A 72 -19.03 -26.56 -8.30
N ASN A 73 -18.18 -27.60 -8.31
CA ASN A 73 -18.54 -28.99 -8.04
C ASN A 73 -18.51 -29.26 -6.54
N ALA A 74 -19.59 -28.91 -5.83
CA ALA A 74 -19.72 -29.10 -4.39
C ALA A 74 -19.54 -30.57 -3.97
N ALA A 75 -20.10 -31.52 -4.72
CA ALA A 75 -19.97 -32.95 -4.44
C ALA A 75 -18.51 -33.41 -4.57
N GLY A 76 -17.79 -32.92 -5.58
CA GLY A 76 -16.37 -33.18 -5.77
C GLY A 76 -15.52 -32.65 -4.64
N VAL A 77 -15.79 -31.44 -4.14
CA VAL A 77 -15.08 -30.87 -2.98
C VAL A 77 -15.28 -31.75 -1.73
N ILE A 78 -16.51 -32.17 -1.45
CA ILE A 78 -16.79 -33.01 -0.28
C ILE A 78 -16.15 -34.38 -0.42
N GLN A 79 -16.25 -35.01 -1.59
CA GLN A 79 -15.70 -36.35 -1.84
C GLN A 79 -14.17 -36.36 -1.72
N ASN A 80 -13.50 -35.43 -2.43
CA ASN A 80 -12.04 -35.33 -2.44
C ASN A 80 -11.52 -34.87 -1.07
N GLY A 81 -12.24 -33.98 -0.40
CA GLY A 81 -11.91 -33.52 0.95
C GLY A 81 -11.95 -34.69 1.96
N ARG A 82 -13.02 -35.47 1.97
CA ARG A 82 -13.13 -36.67 2.85
C ARG A 82 -12.05 -37.70 2.54
N ALA A 83 -11.80 -37.98 1.27
CA ALA A 83 -10.73 -38.87 0.86
C ALA A 83 -9.36 -38.37 1.33
N CYS A 84 -9.09 -37.08 1.19
CA CYS A 84 -7.86 -36.47 1.70
C CYS A 84 -7.72 -36.59 3.21
N LEU A 85 -8.77 -36.29 3.97
CA LEU A 85 -8.74 -36.29 5.43
C LEU A 85 -8.61 -37.72 6.03
N ASN A 86 -8.97 -38.77 5.31
CA ASN A 86 -8.71 -40.14 5.72
C ASN A 86 -7.21 -40.47 5.83
N TYR A 87 -6.38 -39.86 4.98
CA TYR A 87 -4.93 -40.05 4.96
C TYR A 87 -4.17 -38.91 5.65
N PHE A 88 -4.72 -37.69 5.57
CA PHE A 88 -4.11 -36.46 6.08
C PHE A 88 -5.08 -35.73 7.01
N PRO A 89 -5.39 -36.25 8.19
CA PRO A 89 -6.44 -35.73 9.07
C PRO A 89 -6.16 -34.31 9.61
N THR A 90 -4.93 -33.82 9.48
CA THR A 90 -4.54 -32.44 9.88
C THR A 90 -4.47 -31.46 8.72
N TYR A 91 -4.90 -31.86 7.52
CA TYR A 91 -4.80 -30.97 6.34
C TYR A 91 -5.89 -29.88 6.36
N VAL A 92 -5.51 -28.71 6.85
CA VAL A 92 -6.38 -27.56 7.13
C VAL A 92 -7.26 -27.16 5.94
N LYS A 93 -6.67 -27.10 4.73
CA LYS A 93 -7.36 -26.60 3.55
C LYS A 93 -8.55 -27.47 3.13
N ALA A 94 -8.50 -28.79 3.36
CA ALA A 94 -9.63 -29.68 3.09
C ALA A 94 -10.82 -29.33 4.00
N TYR A 95 -10.58 -29.10 5.29
CA TYR A 95 -11.62 -28.66 6.21
C TYR A 95 -12.23 -27.33 5.80
N GLU A 96 -11.39 -26.35 5.47
CA GLU A 96 -11.85 -25.02 5.07
C GLU A 96 -12.73 -25.04 3.82
N MET A 97 -12.34 -25.82 2.81
CA MET A 97 -13.08 -25.92 1.56
C MET A 97 -14.39 -26.69 1.74
N MET A 98 -14.39 -27.78 2.52
CA MET A 98 -15.61 -28.52 2.84
C MET A 98 -16.56 -27.69 3.70
N ALA A 99 -16.04 -26.96 4.70
CA ALA A 99 -16.83 -26.07 5.55
C ALA A 99 -17.55 -25.01 4.73
N LYS A 100 -16.85 -24.42 3.76
CA LYS A 100 -17.45 -23.47 2.82
C LYS A 100 -18.61 -24.09 2.05
N VAL A 101 -18.43 -25.28 1.51
CA VAL A 101 -19.48 -25.98 0.75
C VAL A 101 -20.70 -26.29 1.64
N TYR A 102 -20.49 -26.75 2.88
CA TYR A 102 -21.61 -27.00 3.80
C TYR A 102 -22.37 -25.72 4.19
N MET A 103 -21.66 -24.59 4.31
CA MET A 103 -22.31 -23.29 4.50
C MET A 103 -23.15 -22.89 3.29
N ASP A 104 -22.59 -22.99 2.08
CA ASP A 104 -23.27 -22.66 0.82
C ASP A 104 -24.55 -23.46 0.63
N LEU A 105 -24.50 -24.74 0.95
CA LEU A 105 -25.61 -25.67 0.80
C LEU A 105 -26.58 -25.62 1.99
N THR A 106 -26.32 -24.77 3.00
CA THR A 106 -27.13 -24.67 4.22
C THR A 106 -27.25 -26.02 4.96
N HIS A 107 -26.10 -26.69 5.14
CA HIS A 107 -25.96 -27.98 5.83
C HIS A 107 -25.28 -27.80 7.21
N PRO A 108 -26.00 -27.24 8.22
CA PRO A 108 -25.37 -26.87 9.50
C PRO A 108 -24.95 -28.07 10.34
N GLU A 109 -25.58 -29.22 10.23
CA GLU A 109 -25.23 -30.39 11.03
C GLU A 109 -23.93 -31.02 10.52
N GLU A 110 -23.78 -31.17 9.21
CA GLU A 110 -22.54 -31.67 8.59
C GLU A 110 -21.37 -30.71 8.83
N LEU A 111 -21.65 -29.40 8.86
CA LEU A 111 -20.65 -28.41 9.21
C LEU A 111 -20.21 -28.55 10.67
N LYS A 112 -21.13 -28.74 11.61
CA LYS A 112 -20.79 -28.98 13.02
C LYS A 112 -19.93 -30.24 13.21
N GLU A 113 -20.28 -31.32 12.54
CA GLU A 113 -19.49 -32.57 12.57
C GLU A 113 -18.08 -32.34 12.04
N LEU A 114 -17.95 -31.61 10.91
CA LEU A 114 -16.67 -31.30 10.31
C LEU A 114 -15.80 -30.40 11.22
N LEU A 115 -16.39 -29.41 11.85
CA LEU A 115 -15.70 -28.51 12.79
C LEU A 115 -15.25 -29.28 14.04
N GLN A 116 -16.09 -30.22 14.54
CA GLN A 116 -15.69 -31.07 15.65
C GLN A 116 -14.53 -32.00 15.26
N GLN A 117 -14.59 -32.61 14.08
CA GLN A 117 -13.49 -33.43 13.55
C GLN A 117 -12.18 -32.62 13.43
N ALA A 118 -12.26 -31.38 12.98
CA ALA A 118 -11.09 -30.49 12.91
C ALA A 118 -10.48 -30.26 14.29
N LYS A 119 -11.31 -30.02 15.31
CA LYS A 119 -10.85 -29.84 16.70
C LYS A 119 -10.22 -31.09 17.27
N ASP A 120 -10.82 -32.23 17.04
CA ASP A 120 -10.32 -33.53 17.51
C ASP A 120 -8.94 -33.86 16.91
N ASN A 121 -8.68 -33.38 15.68
CA ASN A 121 -7.39 -33.48 15.01
C ASN A 121 -6.44 -32.28 15.29
N ASN A 122 -6.76 -31.41 16.25
CA ASN A 122 -5.97 -30.23 16.60
C ASN A 122 -5.72 -29.26 15.43
N VAL A 123 -6.62 -29.21 14.46
CA VAL A 123 -6.55 -28.28 13.33
C VAL A 123 -6.91 -26.88 13.82
N LYS A 124 -6.01 -25.93 13.56
CA LYS A 124 -6.21 -24.51 13.89
C LYS A 124 -6.40 -23.71 12.60
N SER A 125 -7.55 -23.10 12.46
CA SER A 125 -7.87 -22.25 11.32
C SER A 125 -8.80 -21.13 11.76
N VAL A 126 -8.40 -19.91 11.45
CA VAL A 126 -9.22 -18.71 11.67
C VAL A 126 -10.49 -18.72 10.80
N ILE A 127 -10.46 -19.44 9.67
CA ILE A 127 -11.63 -19.59 8.78
C ILE A 127 -12.65 -20.53 9.43
N LEU A 128 -12.20 -21.65 9.99
CA LEU A 128 -13.08 -22.58 10.70
C LEU A 128 -13.66 -21.94 11.98
N ASP A 129 -12.87 -21.15 12.70
CA ASP A 129 -13.36 -20.36 13.85
C ASP A 129 -14.50 -19.41 13.43
N ALA A 130 -14.41 -18.80 12.23
CA ALA A 130 -15.47 -17.91 11.72
C ALA A 130 -16.76 -18.67 11.39
N TYR A 131 -16.66 -19.84 10.78
CA TYR A 131 -17.83 -20.69 10.53
C TYR A 131 -18.49 -21.17 11.83
N GLU A 132 -17.70 -21.58 12.82
CA GLU A 132 -18.20 -21.96 14.13
C GLU A 132 -18.90 -20.80 14.83
N TRP A 133 -18.29 -19.60 14.78
CA TRP A 133 -18.90 -18.40 15.32
C TRP A 133 -20.26 -18.09 14.68
N GLN A 134 -20.36 -18.22 13.35
CA GLN A 134 -21.61 -18.00 12.63
C GLN A 134 -22.69 -19.01 13.05
N LEU A 135 -22.36 -20.28 13.13
CA LEU A 135 -23.30 -21.32 13.59
C LEU A 135 -23.82 -21.06 15.01
N THR A 136 -22.91 -20.60 15.89
CA THR A 136 -23.24 -20.40 17.31
C THR A 136 -24.09 -19.15 17.54
N ASN A 137 -23.92 -18.12 16.71
CA ASN A 137 -24.54 -16.81 16.94
C ASN A 137 -25.71 -16.51 16.00
N THR A 138 -26.10 -17.44 15.13
CA THR A 138 -27.28 -17.29 14.27
C THR A 138 -28.54 -17.14 15.11
N GLY A 139 -29.29 -16.06 14.89
CA GLY A 139 -30.58 -15.79 15.54
C GLY A 139 -30.50 -15.09 16.91
N LEU A 140 -29.33 -14.60 17.32
CA LEU A 140 -29.20 -13.79 18.53
C LEU A 140 -29.95 -12.43 18.41
N PRO A 141 -30.53 -11.91 19.51
CA PRO A 141 -31.00 -10.54 19.57
C PRO A 141 -29.89 -9.54 19.23
N GLN A 142 -30.26 -8.37 18.66
CA GLN A 142 -29.30 -7.38 18.14
C GLN A 142 -28.25 -6.95 19.16
N GLU A 143 -28.63 -6.77 20.43
CA GLU A 143 -27.71 -6.36 21.49
C GLU A 143 -26.64 -7.43 21.75
N GLN A 144 -27.07 -8.70 21.88
CA GLN A 144 -26.16 -9.83 22.08
C GLN A 144 -25.30 -10.10 20.85
N MET A 145 -25.84 -9.83 19.65
CA MET A 145 -25.09 -9.91 18.40
C MET A 145 -23.96 -8.89 18.37
N ASN A 146 -24.21 -7.65 18.81
CA ASN A 146 -23.18 -6.60 18.87
C ASN A 146 -22.03 -7.00 19.83
N ASP A 147 -22.35 -7.55 21.01
CA ASP A 147 -21.35 -8.04 21.96
C ASP A 147 -20.52 -9.20 21.37
N ALA A 148 -21.19 -10.12 20.67
CA ALA A 148 -20.52 -11.24 19.99
C ALA A 148 -19.59 -10.77 18.86
N ILE A 149 -20.03 -9.77 18.09
CA ILE A 149 -19.22 -9.12 17.03
C ILE A 149 -17.99 -8.45 17.63
N ASP A 150 -18.14 -7.70 18.71
CA ASP A 150 -17.03 -7.00 19.35
C ASP A 150 -15.99 -7.96 19.93
N LYS A 151 -16.45 -9.08 20.51
CA LYS A 151 -15.55 -10.14 20.99
C LYS A 151 -14.80 -10.78 19.83
N PHE A 152 -15.50 -11.18 18.78
CA PHE A 152 -14.91 -11.78 17.58
C PHE A 152 -13.91 -10.82 16.91
N ARG A 153 -14.28 -9.54 16.81
CA ARG A 153 -13.41 -8.49 16.29
C ARG A 153 -12.09 -8.38 17.04
N LYS A 154 -12.11 -8.37 18.37
CA LYS A 154 -10.90 -8.30 19.19
C LYS A 154 -10.00 -9.50 18.97
N GLU A 155 -10.56 -10.71 18.96
CA GLU A 155 -9.81 -11.94 18.71
C GLU A 155 -9.23 -11.99 17.31
N TYR A 156 -10.02 -11.60 16.31
CA TYR A 156 -9.62 -11.55 14.92
C TYR A 156 -8.51 -10.53 14.66
N LEU A 157 -8.64 -9.30 15.16
CA LEU A 157 -7.62 -8.26 15.01
C LEU A 157 -6.29 -8.66 15.67
N SER A 158 -6.33 -9.34 16.81
CA SER A 158 -5.11 -9.85 17.46
C SER A 158 -4.40 -10.90 16.59
N LYS A 159 -5.15 -11.79 15.94
CA LYS A 159 -4.62 -12.81 15.01
C LYS A 159 -4.08 -12.16 13.72
N LEU A 160 -4.75 -11.14 13.21
CA LEU A 160 -4.29 -10.35 12.05
C LEU A 160 -3.03 -9.55 12.37
N GLU A 161 -2.92 -8.96 13.54
CA GLU A 161 -1.73 -8.21 13.93
C GLU A 161 -0.50 -9.09 14.05
N ALA A 162 -0.65 -10.30 14.55
CA ALA A 162 0.42 -11.28 14.54
C ALA A 162 0.86 -11.69 13.12
N GLY A 163 -0.03 -11.55 12.12
CA GLY A 163 0.23 -11.84 10.70
C GLY A 163 0.63 -10.64 9.85
N LYS A 164 0.56 -9.41 10.36
CA LYS A 164 0.79 -8.16 9.60
C LYS A 164 2.17 -8.02 8.96
N THR A 165 3.18 -8.70 9.48
CA THR A 165 4.53 -8.73 8.89
C THR A 165 4.63 -9.49 7.56
N ILE A 166 3.58 -10.25 7.17
CA ILE A 166 3.57 -11.05 5.92
C ILE A 166 2.52 -10.55 4.92
N PHE A 167 1.87 -9.45 5.21
CA PHE A 167 1.13 -8.54 4.35
C PHE A 167 -0.06 -8.97 3.49
N TYR A 168 -0.62 -7.96 2.84
CA TYR A 168 -1.74 -7.80 1.92
C TYR A 168 -2.07 -9.02 1.05
N ARG A 169 -1.07 -9.78 0.58
CA ARG A 169 -1.27 -11.01 -0.21
C ARG A 169 -1.92 -12.15 0.58
N ARG A 170 -1.80 -12.15 1.92
CA ARG A 170 -2.39 -13.20 2.78
C ARG A 170 -3.60 -12.71 3.58
N GLY A 171 -3.64 -11.43 3.95
CA GLY A 171 -4.74 -10.86 4.72
C GLY A 171 -6.04 -10.76 3.92
N LEU A 172 -5.97 -10.30 2.67
CA LEU A 172 -7.13 -10.10 1.82
C LEU A 172 -7.91 -11.39 1.52
N PRO A 173 -7.28 -12.52 1.16
CA PRO A 173 -7.99 -13.79 1.04
C PRO A 173 -8.67 -14.24 2.33
N ILE A 174 -8.00 -14.10 3.47
CA ILE A 174 -8.54 -14.47 4.78
C ILE A 174 -9.81 -13.66 5.08
N ILE A 175 -9.77 -12.33 4.94
CA ILE A 175 -10.94 -11.48 5.16
C ILE A 175 -12.07 -11.83 4.19
N THR A 176 -11.76 -12.16 2.95
CA THR A 176 -12.77 -12.55 1.96
C THR A 176 -13.48 -13.83 2.37
N GLU A 177 -12.77 -14.83 2.89
CA GLU A 177 -13.36 -16.05 3.41
C GLU A 177 -14.18 -15.80 4.69
N TYR A 178 -13.71 -14.92 5.58
CA TYR A 178 -14.51 -14.50 6.74
C TYR A 178 -15.81 -13.79 6.34
N LEU A 179 -15.77 -12.91 5.33
CA LEU A 179 -16.96 -12.25 4.80
C LEU A 179 -17.94 -13.23 4.17
N TYR A 180 -17.43 -14.30 3.61
CA TYR A 180 -18.25 -15.38 3.10
C TYR A 180 -18.95 -16.14 4.23
N ALA A 181 -18.20 -16.51 5.27
CA ALA A 181 -18.73 -17.19 6.45
C ALA A 181 -19.66 -16.30 7.28
N TYR A 182 -19.32 -15.02 7.38
CA TYR A 182 -20.04 -14.03 8.18
C TYR A 182 -20.08 -12.66 7.48
N PRO A 183 -21.07 -12.44 6.58
CA PRO A 183 -21.22 -11.16 5.89
C PRO A 183 -21.70 -10.08 6.86
N CYS A 184 -20.81 -9.19 7.28
CA CYS A 184 -21.11 -8.05 8.14
C CYS A 184 -20.38 -6.80 7.69
N GLU A 185 -20.91 -5.63 8.05
CA GLU A 185 -20.36 -4.33 7.66
C GLU A 185 -18.93 -4.11 8.21
N PHE A 186 -18.63 -4.65 9.37
CA PHE A 186 -17.31 -4.56 9.98
C PHE A 186 -16.23 -5.23 9.10
N LEU A 187 -16.46 -6.47 8.65
CA LEU A 187 -15.51 -7.17 7.78
C LEU A 187 -15.42 -6.55 6.38
N LEU A 188 -16.50 -5.93 5.89
CA LEU A 188 -16.47 -5.13 4.67
C LEU A 188 -15.56 -3.91 4.83
N VAL A 189 -15.64 -3.21 5.97
CA VAL A 189 -14.74 -2.09 6.26
C VAL A 189 -13.28 -2.55 6.32
N GLU A 190 -12.98 -3.64 7.05
CA GLU A 190 -11.63 -4.20 7.13
C GLU A 190 -11.09 -4.59 5.74
N ARG A 191 -11.91 -5.22 4.89
CA ARG A 191 -11.50 -5.54 3.52
C ARG A 191 -11.30 -4.28 2.68
N GLY A 192 -12.16 -3.29 2.84
CA GLY A 192 -12.00 -1.97 2.23
C GLY A 192 -10.69 -1.31 2.63
N ASP A 193 -10.30 -1.38 3.90
CA ASP A 193 -9.03 -0.85 4.39
C ASP A 193 -7.83 -1.60 3.78
N PHE A 194 -7.90 -2.92 3.60
CA PHE A 194 -6.88 -3.67 2.87
C PHE A 194 -6.79 -3.28 1.40
N HIS A 195 -7.92 -3.14 0.72
CA HIS A 195 -7.96 -2.67 -0.67
C HIS A 195 -7.40 -1.26 -0.81
N ASN A 196 -7.78 -0.36 0.11
CA ASN A 196 -7.26 1.01 0.13
C ASN A 196 -5.74 1.02 0.35
N ALA A 197 -5.23 0.23 1.30
CA ALA A 197 -3.80 0.12 1.56
C ALA A 197 -3.02 -0.54 0.39
N ALA A 198 -3.68 -1.38 -0.41
CA ALA A 198 -3.11 -1.97 -1.63
C ALA A 198 -3.25 -1.05 -2.86
N GLY A 199 -3.88 0.14 -2.74
CA GLY A 199 -4.13 1.05 -3.85
C GLY A 199 -5.34 0.71 -4.72
N CYS A 200 -6.10 -0.32 -4.37
CA CYS A 200 -7.30 -0.75 -5.10
C CYS A 200 -8.52 0.10 -4.69
N LEU A 201 -8.51 1.40 -4.99
CA LEU A 201 -9.50 2.35 -4.47
C LEU A 201 -10.95 2.05 -4.89
N GLU A 202 -11.18 1.52 -6.09
CA GLU A 202 -12.54 1.15 -6.53
C GLU A 202 -13.09 -0.03 -5.73
N ALA A 203 -12.27 -1.06 -5.48
CA ALA A 203 -12.67 -2.19 -4.65
C ALA A 203 -12.90 -1.76 -3.20
N ALA A 204 -12.04 -0.90 -2.65
CA ALA A 204 -12.21 -0.32 -1.33
C ALA A 204 -13.52 0.48 -1.23
N LYS A 205 -13.80 1.33 -2.22
CA LYS A 205 -15.03 2.12 -2.29
C LYS A 205 -16.26 1.23 -2.29
N ALA A 206 -16.28 0.19 -3.12
CA ALA A 206 -17.39 -0.76 -3.21
C ALA A 206 -17.67 -1.45 -1.86
N ASP A 207 -16.61 -1.82 -1.13
CA ASP A 207 -16.76 -2.44 0.19
C ASP A 207 -17.32 -1.46 1.24
N TYR A 208 -16.83 -0.22 1.27
CA TYR A 208 -17.38 0.80 2.18
C TYR A 208 -18.83 1.16 1.86
N GLU A 209 -19.19 1.32 0.57
CA GLU A 209 -20.56 1.59 0.15
C GLU A 209 -21.49 0.42 0.51
N LYS A 210 -21.02 -0.82 0.34
CA LYS A 210 -21.76 -2.01 0.75
C LYS A 210 -21.92 -2.08 2.27
N ALA A 211 -20.89 -1.74 3.05
CA ALA A 211 -21.00 -1.63 4.50
C ALA A 211 -22.06 -0.60 4.91
N LEU A 212 -22.09 0.58 4.26
CA LEU A 212 -23.07 1.63 4.52
C LEU A 212 -24.49 1.28 4.05
N SER A 213 -24.64 0.42 3.05
CA SER A 213 -25.95 -0.07 2.65
C SER A 213 -26.60 -0.96 3.73
N THR A 214 -25.76 -1.65 4.51
CA THR A 214 -26.19 -2.49 5.63
C THR A 214 -26.37 -1.66 6.91
N ASN A 215 -25.40 -0.78 7.19
CA ASN A 215 -25.41 0.10 8.35
C ASN A 215 -24.99 1.53 7.97
N PRO A 216 -25.94 2.42 7.61
CA PRO A 216 -25.65 3.81 7.24
C PRO A 216 -24.98 4.64 8.36
N ALA A 217 -25.02 4.16 9.60
CA ALA A 217 -24.40 4.81 10.75
C ALA A 217 -22.97 4.33 11.02
N ASN A 218 -22.40 3.45 10.19
CA ASN A 218 -21.04 2.95 10.38
C ASN A 218 -19.99 4.06 10.17
N PRO A 219 -19.32 4.57 11.22
CA PRO A 219 -18.39 5.69 11.11
C PRO A 219 -17.10 5.32 10.36
N PHE A 220 -16.65 4.06 10.46
CA PHE A 220 -15.43 3.59 9.83
C PHE A 220 -15.55 3.53 8.31
N ALA A 221 -16.72 3.11 7.81
CA ALA A 221 -17.01 3.13 6.38
C ALA A 221 -17.04 4.57 5.82
N TRP A 222 -17.63 5.52 6.55
CA TRP A 222 -17.58 6.95 6.19
C TRP A 222 -16.16 7.49 6.20
N LYS A 223 -15.33 7.10 7.17
CA LYS A 223 -13.90 7.44 7.21
C LYS A 223 -13.15 6.89 6.00
N GLY A 224 -13.39 5.64 5.64
CA GLY A 224 -12.79 5.02 4.45
C GLY A 224 -13.15 5.77 3.17
N LEU A 225 -14.43 6.13 2.97
CA LEU A 225 -14.85 6.94 1.82
C LEU A 225 -14.23 8.33 1.82
N ALA A 226 -14.10 8.98 2.98
CA ALA A 226 -13.44 10.28 3.08
C ALA A 226 -11.99 10.21 2.58
N ARG A 227 -11.24 9.16 2.95
CA ARG A 227 -9.87 8.92 2.48
C ARG A 227 -9.81 8.74 0.97
N ILE A 228 -10.73 7.95 0.39
CA ILE A 228 -10.79 7.75 -1.06
C ILE A 228 -11.07 9.07 -1.79
N HIS A 229 -12.06 9.84 -1.32
CA HIS A 229 -12.37 11.14 -1.93
C HIS A 229 -11.19 12.11 -1.84
N ARG A 230 -10.50 12.14 -0.70
CA ARG A 230 -9.27 12.92 -0.53
C ARG A 230 -8.19 12.51 -1.53
N CYS A 231 -7.92 11.21 -1.67
CA CYS A 231 -6.95 10.68 -2.64
C CYS A 231 -7.27 11.07 -4.10
N ARG A 232 -8.54 11.34 -4.40
CA ARG A 232 -9.00 11.79 -5.71
C ARG A 232 -9.05 13.31 -5.87
N GLY A 233 -8.56 14.06 -4.90
CA GLY A 233 -8.66 15.52 -4.88
C GLY A 233 -10.07 16.06 -4.67
N LYS A 234 -11.05 15.20 -4.34
CA LYS A 234 -12.44 15.58 -4.07
C LYS A 234 -12.61 15.96 -2.60
N CYS A 235 -11.97 17.07 -2.22
CA CYS A 235 -11.87 17.47 -0.82
C CYS A 235 -13.22 17.84 -0.19
N ASP A 236 -14.16 18.39 -0.97
CA ASP A 236 -15.51 18.70 -0.48
C ASP A 236 -16.30 17.44 -0.12
N GLU A 237 -16.29 16.43 -1.00
CA GLU A 237 -16.93 15.13 -0.74
C GLU A 237 -16.23 14.41 0.43
N ALA A 238 -14.90 14.50 0.51
CA ALA A 238 -14.15 13.96 1.64
C ALA A 238 -14.58 14.59 2.96
N MET A 239 -14.75 15.92 3.00
CA MET A 239 -15.23 16.63 4.18
C MET A 239 -16.66 16.24 4.55
N ILE A 240 -17.55 16.05 3.58
CA ILE A 240 -18.93 15.57 3.84
C ILE A 240 -18.91 14.19 4.50
N CYS A 241 -18.13 13.26 3.96
CA CYS A 241 -17.99 11.92 4.52
C CYS A 241 -17.39 11.96 5.94
N LEU A 242 -16.40 12.80 6.15
CA LEU A 242 -15.76 12.92 7.46
C LEU A 242 -16.68 13.53 8.52
N ARG A 243 -17.50 14.53 8.16
CA ARG A 243 -18.55 15.08 9.06
C ARG A 243 -19.58 14.02 9.44
N LYS A 244 -19.99 13.16 8.52
CA LYS A 244 -20.88 12.02 8.83
C LYS A 244 -20.19 11.03 9.76
N CYS A 245 -18.92 10.72 9.52
CA CYS A 245 -18.12 9.89 10.40
C CYS A 245 -18.10 10.43 11.83
N VAL A 246 -17.76 11.71 12.00
CA VAL A 246 -17.73 12.39 13.31
C VAL A 246 -19.12 12.34 13.99
N PHE A 247 -20.18 12.67 13.26
CA PHE A 247 -21.54 12.67 13.79
C PHE A 247 -21.97 11.29 14.33
N PHE A 248 -21.73 10.22 13.57
CA PHE A 248 -22.08 8.87 14.00
C PHE A 248 -21.15 8.37 15.11
N TYR A 249 -19.92 8.80 15.12
CA TYR A 249 -18.95 8.47 16.17
C TYR A 249 -19.36 9.09 17.51
N GLU A 250 -19.78 10.35 17.52
CA GLU A 250 -20.29 11.04 18.71
C GLU A 250 -21.56 10.37 19.26
N LYS A 251 -22.49 9.97 18.37
CA LYS A 251 -23.72 9.26 18.75
C LYS A 251 -23.47 7.89 19.36
N SER A 252 -22.41 7.19 18.95
CA SER A 252 -22.10 5.86 19.48
C SER A 252 -21.57 5.86 20.92
N GLY A 253 -21.27 7.03 21.49
CA GLY A 253 -20.71 7.17 22.85
C GLY A 253 -19.31 6.60 23.02
N THR A 254 -18.70 6.08 21.95
CA THR A 254 -17.35 5.52 21.95
C THR A 254 -16.33 6.64 21.79
N GLN A 255 -16.04 7.40 22.84
CA GLN A 255 -14.88 8.29 22.88
C GLN A 255 -13.63 7.43 23.10
N ASN A 256 -13.02 6.94 22.05
CA ASN A 256 -11.80 6.18 22.16
C ASN A 256 -10.71 6.69 21.20
N HIS A 257 -9.60 5.96 21.12
CA HIS A 257 -8.33 6.33 20.44
C HIS A 257 -8.45 6.79 18.98
N ALA A 258 -9.60 6.59 18.31
CA ALA A 258 -9.80 7.03 16.93
C ALA A 258 -10.16 8.52 16.80
N TRP A 259 -10.55 9.19 17.89
CA TRP A 259 -10.97 10.59 17.85
C TRP A 259 -9.85 11.56 17.40
N PRO A 260 -8.61 11.47 17.93
CA PRO A 260 -7.51 12.29 17.45
C PRO A 260 -7.23 12.12 15.96
N GLU A 261 -7.34 10.88 15.44
CA GLU A 261 -7.16 10.58 14.02
C GLU A 261 -8.15 11.36 13.13
N LEU A 262 -9.42 11.42 13.53
CA LEU A 262 -10.46 12.13 12.80
C LEU A 262 -10.21 13.65 12.79
N ILE A 263 -9.68 14.18 13.89
CA ILE A 263 -9.30 15.60 13.99
C ILE A 263 -8.12 15.89 13.04
N ALA A 264 -7.11 15.01 13.00
CA ALA A 264 -5.98 15.17 12.10
C ALA A 264 -6.40 15.07 10.62
N GLU A 265 -7.28 14.14 10.26
CA GLU A 265 -7.81 14.02 8.89
C GLU A 265 -8.61 15.27 8.47
N GLN A 266 -9.33 15.90 9.38
CA GLN A 266 -9.99 17.19 9.11
C GLN A 266 -8.96 18.30 8.86
N ALA A 267 -7.88 18.35 9.66
CA ALA A 267 -6.80 19.30 9.46
C ALA A 267 -6.18 19.16 8.06
N GLU A 268 -5.86 17.92 7.65
CA GLU A 268 -5.30 17.61 6.35
C GLU A 268 -6.23 18.07 5.19
N ILE A 269 -7.54 17.81 5.30
CA ILE A 269 -8.50 18.24 4.27
C ILE A 269 -8.63 19.77 4.23
N TYR A 270 -8.69 20.45 5.38
CA TYR A 270 -8.71 21.91 5.39
C TYR A 270 -7.43 22.51 4.76
N PHE A 271 -6.28 21.89 5.01
CA PHE A 271 -5.03 22.30 4.41
C PHE A 271 -5.06 22.16 2.87
N LEU A 272 -5.56 21.03 2.37
CA LEU A 272 -5.73 20.77 0.93
C LEU A 272 -6.74 21.72 0.26
N LEU A 273 -7.76 22.17 1.00
CA LEU A 273 -8.72 23.18 0.54
C LEU A 273 -8.16 24.62 0.59
N GLY A 274 -6.90 24.81 1.02
CA GLY A 274 -6.28 26.12 1.18
C GLY A 274 -6.76 26.89 2.41
N ASN A 275 -7.60 26.27 3.27
CA ASN A 275 -8.05 26.91 4.51
C ASN A 275 -7.04 26.64 5.64
N THR A 276 -5.89 27.28 5.55
CA THR A 276 -4.75 27.06 6.43
C THR A 276 -5.02 27.47 7.88
N GLU A 277 -5.89 28.46 8.12
CA GLU A 277 -6.28 28.87 9.48
C GLU A 277 -7.07 27.76 10.19
N MET A 278 -8.07 27.18 9.52
CA MET A 278 -8.82 26.06 10.08
C MET A 278 -7.93 24.82 10.23
N ALA A 279 -7.08 24.53 9.26
CA ALA A 279 -6.13 23.44 9.35
C ALA A 279 -5.23 23.57 10.59
N GLU A 280 -4.70 24.76 10.85
CA GLU A 280 -3.88 25.04 12.03
C GLU A 280 -4.64 24.78 13.34
N GLN A 281 -5.90 25.23 13.44
CA GLN A 281 -6.73 25.00 14.62
C GLN A 281 -6.93 23.51 14.90
N PHE A 282 -7.19 22.72 13.85
CA PHE A 282 -7.39 21.27 13.98
C PHE A 282 -6.08 20.54 14.29
N TYR A 283 -4.93 20.92 13.72
CA TYR A 283 -3.64 20.36 14.09
C TYR A 283 -3.25 20.67 15.54
N ARG A 284 -3.52 21.89 16.02
CA ARG A 284 -3.31 22.25 17.43
C ARG A 284 -4.18 21.39 18.35
N ARG A 285 -5.46 21.22 18.02
CA ARG A 285 -6.38 20.37 18.78
C ARG A 285 -5.90 18.90 18.77
N TYR A 286 -5.44 18.38 17.65
CA TYR A 286 -4.84 17.04 17.56
C TYR A 286 -3.67 16.88 18.54
N ARG A 287 -2.75 17.83 18.56
CA ARG A 287 -1.60 17.83 19.49
C ARG A 287 -2.00 17.94 20.95
N GLU A 288 -2.99 18.77 21.27
CA GLU A 288 -3.54 18.87 22.63
C GLU A 288 -4.11 17.54 23.11
N MET A 289 -4.80 16.80 22.24
CA MET A 289 -5.41 15.52 22.58
C MET A 289 -4.39 14.38 22.69
N THR A 290 -3.32 14.42 21.91
CA THR A 290 -2.34 13.32 21.81
C THR A 290 -1.08 13.57 22.61
N GLY A 291 -0.82 14.82 23.00
CA GLY A 291 0.37 15.22 23.73
C GLY A 291 1.67 14.82 23.02
N SER A 292 2.61 14.27 23.75
CA SER A 292 3.92 13.88 23.22
C SER A 292 3.86 12.76 22.15
N ALA A 293 2.80 11.96 22.12
CA ALA A 293 2.62 10.94 21.08
C ALA A 293 2.30 11.59 19.73
N GLY A 294 1.46 12.63 19.70
CA GLY A 294 1.17 13.41 18.50
C GLY A 294 2.39 14.18 17.98
N ASP A 295 3.20 14.73 18.88
CA ASP A 295 4.46 15.40 18.52
C ASP A 295 5.45 14.46 17.79
N ARG A 296 5.33 13.14 17.93
CA ARG A 296 6.17 12.13 17.28
C ARG A 296 5.59 11.61 15.95
N ASP A 297 4.40 12.01 15.59
CA ASP A 297 3.80 11.68 14.27
C ASP A 297 4.46 12.54 13.20
N ARG A 298 5.54 12.00 12.62
CA ARG A 298 6.41 12.70 11.67
C ARG A 298 5.64 13.26 10.47
N ASN A 299 4.76 12.48 9.87
CA ASN A 299 4.03 12.89 8.68
C ASN A 299 3.07 14.06 8.98
N ARG A 300 2.27 13.94 10.02
CA ARG A 300 1.35 15.02 10.42
C ARG A 300 2.07 16.27 10.89
N MET A 301 3.21 16.11 11.53
CA MET A 301 4.01 17.28 11.96
C MET A 301 4.67 17.99 10.80
N ARG A 302 5.02 17.29 9.69
CA ARG A 302 5.41 17.95 8.43
C ARG A 302 4.30 18.82 7.86
N ASP A 303 3.09 18.25 7.75
CA ASP A 303 1.94 18.97 7.20
C ASP A 303 1.53 20.13 8.10
N PHE A 304 1.59 19.95 9.41
CA PHE A 304 1.36 21.03 10.36
C PHE A 304 2.42 22.15 10.25
N ALA A 305 3.69 21.78 10.08
CA ALA A 305 4.76 22.77 9.88
C ALA A 305 4.59 23.57 8.58
N ARG A 306 4.18 22.90 7.47
CA ARG A 306 3.82 23.56 6.22
C ARG A 306 2.61 24.48 6.39
N CYS A 307 1.58 24.03 7.08
CA CYS A 307 0.40 24.83 7.41
C CYS A 307 0.77 26.09 8.20
N LEU A 308 1.65 25.96 9.20
CA LEU A 308 2.17 27.11 9.96
C LEU A 308 2.96 28.08 9.08
N ALA A 309 3.76 27.57 8.15
CA ALA A 309 4.51 28.41 7.22
C ALA A 309 3.57 29.20 6.28
N CYS A 310 2.46 28.58 5.81
CA CYS A 310 1.42 29.28 5.05
C CYS A 310 0.75 30.41 5.85
N ASN A 311 0.73 30.30 7.18
CA ASN A 311 0.17 31.32 8.09
C ASN A 311 1.25 32.29 8.63
N ASP A 312 2.35 32.46 7.92
CA ASP A 312 3.49 33.33 8.31
C ASP A 312 4.16 32.95 9.65
N LYS A 313 4.02 31.68 10.07
CA LYS A 313 4.56 31.16 11.33
C LYS A 313 5.70 30.15 11.09
N THR A 314 6.55 30.39 10.10
CA THR A 314 7.65 29.47 9.71
C THR A 314 8.54 29.08 10.90
N THR A 315 8.88 30.06 11.77
CA THR A 315 9.72 29.78 12.97
C THR A 315 9.05 28.78 13.92
N GLU A 316 7.73 28.81 14.05
CA GLU A 316 6.99 27.83 14.86
C GLU A 316 6.98 26.46 14.17
N GLY A 317 6.78 26.42 12.85
CA GLY A 317 6.87 25.20 12.03
C GLY A 317 8.22 24.50 12.21
N LEU A 318 9.32 25.24 12.17
CA LEU A 318 10.66 24.68 12.41
C LEU A 318 10.82 24.06 13.80
N LYS A 319 10.21 24.66 14.83
CA LYS A 319 10.21 24.08 16.20
C LYS A 319 9.35 22.82 16.30
N VAL A 320 8.26 22.73 15.52
CA VAL A 320 7.43 21.53 15.43
C VAL A 320 8.24 20.37 14.85
N LEU A 321 8.96 20.60 13.77
CA LEU A 321 9.83 19.59 13.15
C LEU A 321 10.96 19.15 14.08
N GLU A 322 11.56 20.08 14.82
CA GLU A 322 12.62 19.77 15.77
C GLU A 322 12.17 18.82 16.89
N LYS A 323 10.91 18.92 17.31
CA LYS A 323 10.32 18.01 18.30
C LYS A 323 9.93 16.66 17.72
N ALA A 324 9.47 16.64 16.48
CA ALA A 324 9.01 15.42 15.80
C ALA A 324 10.16 14.48 15.44
N PHE A 325 11.32 15.02 15.14
CA PHE A 325 12.50 14.27 14.70
C PHE A 325 13.57 14.27 15.79
N VAL A 326 13.76 13.10 16.43
CA VAL A 326 14.71 12.93 17.53
C VAL A 326 16.17 13.03 17.05
N ASN A 327 16.44 12.56 15.84
CA ASN A 327 17.78 12.69 15.26
C ASN A 327 17.99 14.13 14.76
N VAL A 328 19.09 14.73 15.18
CA VAL A 328 19.42 16.13 14.85
C VAL A 328 19.62 16.35 13.34
N LEU A 329 20.14 15.34 12.63
CA LEU A 329 20.35 15.40 11.18
C LEU A 329 19.03 15.23 10.41
N ASP A 330 18.17 14.29 10.81
CA ASP A 330 16.83 14.14 10.25
C ASP A 330 16.03 15.44 10.44
N ALA A 331 16.09 16.00 11.67
CA ALA A 331 15.44 17.28 11.95
C ALA A 331 16.00 18.44 11.10
N ALA A 332 17.30 18.44 10.80
CA ALA A 332 17.92 19.44 9.95
C ALA A 332 17.44 19.31 8.49
N GLY A 333 17.35 18.09 7.96
CA GLY A 333 16.78 17.81 6.64
C GLY A 333 15.35 18.31 6.51
N GLU A 334 14.47 17.92 7.40
CA GLU A 334 13.06 18.32 7.40
C GLU A 334 12.87 19.85 7.53
N LYS A 335 13.68 20.51 8.34
CA LYS A 335 13.68 21.97 8.43
C LYS A 335 14.12 22.62 7.13
N LEU A 336 15.07 22.01 6.45
CA LEU A 336 15.57 22.49 5.18
C LEU A 336 14.52 22.34 4.10
N ASP A 337 13.83 21.20 4.04
CA ASP A 337 12.73 20.96 3.12
C ASP A 337 11.62 22.00 3.33
N LEU A 338 11.25 22.29 4.56
CA LEU A 338 10.29 23.38 4.85
C LEU A 338 10.79 24.74 4.36
N CYS A 339 12.06 25.07 4.60
CA CYS A 339 12.64 26.34 4.16
C CYS A 339 12.70 26.45 2.62
N VAL A 340 13.02 25.35 1.93
CA VAL A 340 12.99 25.28 0.46
C VAL A 340 11.58 25.50 -0.04
N TRP A 341 10.62 24.81 0.55
CA TRP A 341 9.21 24.86 0.18
C TRP A 341 8.61 26.29 0.33
N CYS A 342 8.95 27.01 1.40
CA CYS A 342 8.46 28.37 1.62
C CYS A 342 9.43 29.49 1.17
N GLY A 343 10.57 29.15 0.57
CA GLY A 343 11.54 30.11 0.03
C GLY A 343 12.40 30.83 1.07
N GLU A 344 12.54 30.29 2.29
CA GLU A 344 13.28 30.88 3.41
C GLU A 344 14.80 30.68 3.28
N LYS A 345 15.43 31.40 2.34
CA LYS A 345 16.84 31.26 1.97
C LYS A 345 17.82 31.48 3.12
N THR A 346 17.56 32.45 3.98
CA THR A 346 18.48 32.80 5.09
C THR A 346 18.54 31.69 6.13
N ILE A 347 17.39 31.15 6.51
CA ILE A 347 17.31 30.07 7.50
C ILE A 347 17.92 28.80 6.91
N ALA A 348 17.60 28.46 5.66
CA ALA A 348 18.16 27.35 4.93
C ALA A 348 19.71 27.40 4.88
N GLY A 349 20.27 28.57 4.53
CA GLY A 349 21.72 28.77 4.51
C GLY A 349 22.40 28.57 5.87
N ASN A 350 21.76 29.02 6.96
CA ASN A 350 22.27 28.82 8.30
C ASN A 350 22.28 27.33 8.71
N ILE A 351 21.21 26.59 8.38
CA ILE A 351 21.13 25.15 8.63
C ILE A 351 22.25 24.44 7.87
N LEU A 352 22.40 24.69 6.58
CA LEU A 352 23.42 24.08 5.73
C LEU A 352 24.85 24.39 6.21
N THR A 353 25.11 25.59 6.68
CA THR A 353 26.44 25.98 7.19
C THR A 353 26.84 25.16 8.42
N SER A 354 25.88 24.82 9.29
CA SER A 354 26.14 24.06 10.52
C SER A 354 26.10 22.54 10.34
N TRP A 355 25.62 22.06 9.21
CA TRP A 355 25.35 20.61 9.01
C TRP A 355 26.61 19.74 8.91
N PRO A 356 27.67 20.10 8.16
CA PRO A 356 28.87 19.26 8.08
C PRO A 356 29.51 18.99 9.44
N GLU A 357 29.57 19.99 10.31
CA GLU A 357 30.11 19.85 11.65
C GLU A 357 29.30 18.84 12.49
N LYS A 358 27.97 18.85 12.35
CA LYS A 358 27.09 17.89 13.02
C LYS A 358 27.28 16.46 12.48
N ILE A 359 27.48 16.30 11.17
CA ILE A 359 27.79 14.99 10.57
C ILE A 359 29.11 14.44 11.13
N GLU A 360 30.16 15.26 11.19
CA GLU A 360 31.45 14.85 11.72
C GLU A 360 31.38 14.46 13.19
N LEU A 361 30.57 15.20 13.97
CA LEU A 361 30.35 14.89 15.39
C LEU A 361 29.64 13.55 15.56
N LEU A 362 28.62 13.28 14.75
CA LEU A 362 27.89 12.00 14.78
C LEU A 362 28.79 10.84 14.32
N GLY A 363 29.59 11.04 13.29
CA GLY A 363 30.48 10.03 12.75
C GLY A 363 31.55 9.54 13.73
N LYS A 364 31.96 10.38 14.66
CA LYS A 364 32.84 9.96 15.77
C LYS A 364 32.20 8.90 16.66
N ASN A 365 30.86 8.87 16.71
CA ASN A 365 30.11 7.95 17.56
C ASN A 365 29.59 6.71 16.83
N THR A 366 29.30 6.82 15.52
CA THR A 366 28.59 5.75 14.75
C THR A 366 29.47 5.10 13.67
N GLY A 367 30.55 5.74 13.25
CA GLY A 367 31.46 5.25 12.21
C GLY A 367 30.92 5.34 10.77
N ASN A 368 29.65 5.65 10.57
CA ASN A 368 29.04 5.80 9.24
C ASN A 368 28.57 7.25 9.03
N THR A 369 29.29 7.99 8.17
CA THR A 369 28.95 9.38 7.84
C THR A 369 28.55 9.56 6.38
N GLN A 370 28.74 8.53 5.55
CA GLN A 370 28.57 8.63 4.10
C GLN A 370 27.15 9.03 3.71
N GLU A 371 26.15 8.34 4.24
CA GLU A 371 24.73 8.58 3.96
C GLU A 371 24.31 10.02 4.31
N TYR A 372 24.79 10.52 5.44
CA TYR A 372 24.49 11.90 5.88
C TYR A 372 25.17 12.97 5.02
N PHE A 373 26.34 12.69 4.43
CA PHE A 373 26.95 13.59 3.46
C PHE A 373 26.24 13.56 2.12
N GLU A 374 25.70 12.42 1.70
CA GLU A 374 24.82 12.32 0.53
C GLU A 374 23.61 13.22 0.68
N ASP A 375 22.87 13.09 1.78
CA ASP A 375 21.73 13.95 2.10
C ASP A 375 22.11 15.43 2.15
N TYR A 376 23.24 15.75 2.77
CA TYR A 376 23.75 17.12 2.81
C TYR A 376 23.99 17.71 1.41
N PHE A 377 24.65 16.97 0.52
CA PHE A 377 24.91 17.46 -0.84
C PHE A 377 23.63 17.56 -1.66
N PHE A 378 22.69 16.68 -1.45
CA PHE A 378 21.39 16.73 -2.10
C PHE A 378 20.62 18.00 -1.69
N HIS A 379 20.49 18.25 -0.40
CA HIS A 379 19.84 19.47 0.12
C HIS A 379 20.59 20.77 -0.26
N LEU A 380 21.92 20.70 -0.33
CA LEU A 380 22.72 21.84 -0.84
C LEU A 380 22.44 22.11 -2.32
N GLY A 381 22.11 21.06 -3.07
CA GLY A 381 21.61 21.17 -4.44
C GLY A 381 20.27 21.90 -4.50
N TRP A 382 19.30 21.48 -3.72
CA TRP A 382 17.99 22.13 -3.61
C TRP A 382 18.12 23.59 -3.15
N TYR A 383 18.97 23.88 -2.18
CA TYR A 383 19.27 25.25 -1.81
C TYR A 383 19.82 26.09 -2.98
N GLY A 384 20.69 25.49 -3.80
CA GLY A 384 21.17 26.11 -5.04
C GLY A 384 20.03 26.48 -5.99
N LEU A 385 18.98 25.62 -6.10
CA LEU A 385 17.81 25.89 -6.91
C LEU A 385 17.04 27.11 -6.42
N ILE A 386 16.69 27.18 -5.14
CA ILE A 386 15.93 28.32 -4.59
C ILE A 386 16.74 29.63 -4.60
N CYS A 387 18.06 29.56 -4.64
CA CYS A 387 18.96 30.71 -4.80
C CYS A 387 19.17 31.10 -6.27
N GLY A 388 18.58 30.40 -7.24
CA GLY A 388 18.72 30.66 -8.66
C GLY A 388 20.08 30.27 -9.25
N SER A 389 20.83 29.40 -8.58
CA SER A 389 22.17 28.96 -9.00
C SER A 389 22.19 27.51 -9.50
N GLY A 390 21.68 27.29 -10.73
CA GLY A 390 21.58 25.96 -11.33
C GLY A 390 22.91 25.20 -11.43
N LYS A 391 24.02 25.90 -11.69
CA LYS A 391 25.34 25.25 -11.69
C LYS A 391 25.72 24.67 -10.32
N VAL A 392 25.39 25.40 -9.24
CA VAL A 392 25.65 24.94 -7.87
C VAL A 392 24.72 23.78 -7.54
N ALA A 393 23.46 23.87 -7.93
CA ALA A 393 22.47 22.82 -7.75
C ALA A 393 22.91 21.49 -8.39
N ILE A 394 23.12 21.50 -9.70
CA ILE A 394 23.54 20.32 -10.48
C ILE A 394 24.85 19.73 -9.95
N LYS A 395 25.83 20.59 -9.61
CA LYS A 395 27.11 20.13 -9.06
C LYS A 395 26.97 19.39 -7.73
N ASN A 396 26.10 19.85 -6.84
CA ASN A 396 25.96 19.25 -5.51
C ASN A 396 25.07 18.01 -5.56
N MET A 397 23.97 17.99 -6.32
CA MET A 397 23.18 16.79 -6.56
C MET A 397 24.00 15.70 -7.25
N ASP A 398 24.86 16.06 -8.22
CA ASP A 398 25.80 15.16 -8.88
C ASP A 398 26.79 14.52 -7.87
N LYS A 399 27.26 15.30 -6.89
CA LYS A 399 28.08 14.76 -5.80
C LYS A 399 27.32 13.77 -4.92
N ALA A 400 26.08 14.02 -4.60
CA ALA A 400 25.27 13.11 -3.82
C ALA A 400 25.12 11.74 -4.51
N LEU A 401 24.99 11.72 -5.85
CA LEU A 401 24.89 10.49 -6.65
C LEU A 401 26.20 9.74 -6.83
N ILE A 402 27.37 10.39 -6.70
CA ILE A 402 28.68 9.74 -6.93
C ILE A 402 28.94 8.58 -5.97
N PHE A 403 28.38 8.66 -4.76
CA PHE A 403 28.64 7.66 -3.72
C PHE A 403 28.00 6.30 -4.01
N ASN A 404 26.97 6.22 -4.90
CA ASN A 404 26.37 4.93 -5.20
C ASN A 404 25.59 4.90 -6.54
N LYS A 405 26.31 4.97 -7.66
CA LYS A 405 25.72 4.98 -9.02
C LYS A 405 24.94 3.72 -9.40
N GLU A 406 25.07 2.64 -8.63
CA GLU A 406 24.43 1.34 -8.92
C GLU A 406 23.23 1.04 -8.04
N ASP A 407 22.92 1.89 -7.07
CA ASP A 407 21.79 1.67 -6.16
C ASP A 407 20.47 2.11 -6.80
N LEU A 408 19.59 1.13 -7.02
CA LEU A 408 18.24 1.33 -7.54
C LEU A 408 17.34 2.18 -6.62
N SER A 409 17.71 2.36 -5.35
CA SER A 409 16.98 3.21 -4.39
C SER A 409 17.06 4.71 -4.69
N LYS A 410 18.00 5.13 -5.56
CA LYS A 410 18.28 6.54 -5.88
C LYS A 410 17.62 7.06 -7.16
N LYS A 411 16.58 6.39 -7.63
CA LYS A 411 15.84 6.85 -8.81
C LYS A 411 15.25 8.24 -8.62
N ASP A 412 14.76 8.53 -7.43
CA ASP A 412 14.15 9.80 -7.07
C ASP A 412 15.20 10.92 -7.14
N ASP A 413 16.39 10.71 -6.60
CA ASP A 413 17.51 11.65 -6.69
C ASP A 413 17.94 11.91 -8.13
N ILE A 414 17.93 10.86 -8.98
CA ILE A 414 18.25 10.99 -10.42
C ILE A 414 17.14 11.81 -11.12
N ALA A 415 15.88 11.58 -10.77
CA ALA A 415 14.74 12.31 -11.31
C ALA A 415 14.85 13.81 -10.98
N ASP A 416 15.17 14.14 -9.74
CA ASP A 416 15.38 15.53 -9.30
C ASP A 416 16.53 16.21 -10.03
N LEU A 417 17.61 15.47 -10.27
CA LEU A 417 18.75 15.98 -11.04
C LEU A 417 18.40 16.23 -12.50
N ILE A 418 17.53 15.40 -13.10
CA ILE A 418 17.00 15.65 -14.44
C ILE A 418 16.17 16.92 -14.44
N LEU A 419 15.28 17.10 -13.45
CA LEU A 419 14.47 18.33 -13.29
C LEU A 419 15.37 19.57 -13.17
N ALA A 420 16.43 19.51 -12.36
CA ALA A 420 17.39 20.58 -12.24
C ALA A 420 18.08 20.91 -13.59
N CYS A 421 18.46 19.87 -14.34
CA CYS A 421 19.06 20.04 -15.67
C CYS A 421 18.08 20.65 -16.69
N ILE A 422 16.79 20.30 -16.63
CA ILE A 422 15.75 20.88 -17.48
C ILE A 422 15.58 22.36 -17.15
N LEU A 423 15.42 22.70 -15.88
CA LEU A 423 15.21 24.07 -15.42
C LEU A 423 16.36 25.01 -15.76
N TYR A 424 17.60 24.52 -15.71
CA TYR A 424 18.79 25.35 -15.93
C TYR A 424 19.48 25.12 -17.28
N GLY A 425 18.88 24.30 -18.16
CA GLY A 425 19.31 24.16 -19.54
C GLY A 425 20.56 23.32 -19.77
N ASP A 426 20.98 22.47 -18.84
CA ASP A 426 22.09 21.54 -19.05
C ASP A 426 21.62 20.27 -19.78
N LYS A 427 21.35 20.42 -21.08
CA LYS A 427 20.80 19.35 -21.93
C LYS A 427 21.66 18.09 -21.97
N LYS A 428 22.99 18.24 -21.93
CA LYS A 428 23.90 17.09 -22.04
C LYS A 428 23.81 16.24 -20.79
N LYS A 429 24.03 16.81 -19.63
CA LYS A 429 23.90 16.09 -18.35
C LYS A 429 22.50 15.55 -18.15
N GLY A 430 21.46 16.31 -18.44
CA GLY A 430 20.09 15.87 -18.33
C GLY A 430 19.81 14.62 -19.17
N ALA A 431 20.31 14.57 -20.41
CA ALA A 431 20.16 13.39 -21.27
C ALA A 431 20.92 12.17 -20.72
N ASP A 432 22.15 12.35 -20.18
CA ASP A 432 22.92 11.28 -19.57
C ASP A 432 22.20 10.68 -18.34
N TYR A 433 21.59 11.53 -17.50
CA TYR A 433 20.82 11.09 -16.34
C TYR A 433 19.47 10.46 -16.74
N ALA A 434 18.79 10.98 -17.77
CA ALA A 434 17.57 10.38 -18.30
C ALA A 434 17.83 8.94 -18.80
N GLN A 435 18.95 8.72 -19.46
CA GLN A 435 19.37 7.37 -19.87
C GLN A 435 19.70 6.49 -18.66
N ALA A 436 20.33 7.02 -17.61
CA ALA A 436 20.61 6.28 -16.38
C ALA A 436 19.31 5.90 -15.65
N LEU A 437 18.34 6.82 -15.56
CA LEU A 437 17.03 6.54 -14.97
C LEU A 437 16.30 5.44 -15.73
N LYS A 438 16.28 5.51 -17.06
CA LYS A 438 15.68 4.47 -17.90
C LYS A 438 16.32 3.10 -17.66
N ALA A 439 17.66 3.02 -17.58
CA ALA A 439 18.36 1.79 -17.29
C ALA A 439 18.08 1.24 -15.89
N CYS A 440 17.84 2.11 -14.89
CA CYS A 440 17.40 1.71 -13.56
C CYS A 440 15.99 1.10 -13.59
N MET A 441 15.05 1.73 -14.29
CA MET A 441 13.68 1.24 -14.43
C MET A 441 13.64 -0.12 -15.14
N GLU A 442 14.39 -0.29 -16.23
CA GLU A 442 14.48 -1.56 -16.96
C GLU A 442 15.09 -2.70 -16.11
N ARG A 443 16.02 -2.40 -15.21
CA ARG A 443 16.58 -3.38 -14.26
C ARG A 443 15.55 -3.80 -13.22
N GLU A 444 14.73 -2.86 -12.72
CA GLU A 444 13.64 -3.15 -11.79
C GLU A 444 12.58 -4.03 -12.42
N ASP A 445 12.12 -3.68 -13.61
CA ASP A 445 11.12 -4.47 -14.34
C ASP A 445 11.61 -5.92 -14.54
N LYS A 446 12.89 -6.11 -14.86
CA LYS A 446 13.51 -7.45 -14.98
C LYS A 446 13.66 -8.19 -13.66
N SER A 447 13.76 -7.48 -12.54
CA SER A 447 13.90 -8.10 -11.22
C SER A 447 12.60 -8.73 -10.69
N GLY A 448 11.46 -8.45 -11.33
CA GLY A 448 10.13 -8.88 -10.90
C GLY A 448 9.66 -8.24 -9.58
N LYS A 449 10.38 -7.23 -9.08
CA LYS A 449 9.97 -6.42 -7.94
C LYS A 449 9.16 -5.24 -8.45
N ASP A 450 7.86 -5.24 -8.18
CA ASP A 450 7.02 -4.10 -8.54
C ASP A 450 7.13 -3.00 -7.49
N VAL A 451 8.17 -2.19 -7.60
CA VAL A 451 8.46 -1.07 -6.69
C VAL A 451 7.43 0.05 -6.85
N TYR A 452 6.82 0.17 -8.03
CA TYR A 452 5.81 1.19 -8.33
C TYR A 452 4.39 0.81 -7.92
N LEU A 453 4.13 -0.44 -7.48
CA LEU A 453 2.80 -0.83 -6.97
C LEU A 453 2.28 0.10 -5.87
N LYS A 454 3.18 0.59 -5.03
CA LYS A 454 2.84 1.49 -3.93
C LYS A 454 2.65 2.94 -4.39
N TYR A 455 3.37 3.35 -5.44
CA TYR A 455 3.40 4.72 -5.94
C TYR A 455 3.34 4.75 -7.49
N PRO A 456 2.20 4.41 -8.10
CA PRO A 456 2.09 4.34 -9.58
C PRO A 456 2.35 5.67 -10.27
N LYS A 457 1.99 6.80 -9.64
CA LYS A 457 2.27 8.14 -10.19
C LYS A 457 3.75 8.45 -10.26
N LEU A 458 4.55 7.91 -9.35
CA LEU A 458 6.00 8.03 -9.40
C LEU A 458 6.56 7.38 -10.67
N ARG A 459 5.98 6.25 -11.11
CA ARG A 459 6.35 5.63 -12.38
C ARG A 459 6.11 6.58 -13.56
N ILE A 460 4.97 7.26 -13.59
CA ILE A 460 4.63 8.23 -14.64
C ILE A 460 5.65 9.36 -14.68
N VAL A 461 6.02 9.91 -13.52
CA VAL A 461 7.06 10.96 -13.41
C VAL A 461 8.40 10.46 -13.94
N HIS A 462 8.83 9.26 -13.52
CA HIS A 462 10.10 8.68 -13.96
C HIS A 462 10.09 8.36 -15.46
N GLU A 463 9.04 7.81 -16.01
CA GLU A 463 8.89 7.55 -17.45
C GLU A 463 8.93 8.86 -18.26
N TYR A 464 8.24 9.90 -17.80
CA TYR A 464 8.28 11.23 -18.41
C TYR A 464 9.70 11.81 -18.42
N LEU A 465 10.39 11.80 -17.28
CA LEU A 465 11.73 12.36 -17.14
C LEU A 465 12.79 11.53 -17.91
N ALA A 466 12.65 10.20 -17.89
CA ALA A 466 13.54 9.31 -18.67
C ALA A 466 13.36 9.50 -20.19
N GLY A 467 12.14 9.86 -20.64
CA GLY A 467 11.82 10.15 -22.04
C GLY A 467 12.03 11.60 -22.45
N TYR A 468 12.22 12.54 -21.51
CA TYR A 468 12.15 13.98 -21.77
C TYR A 468 12.99 14.48 -22.96
N TYR A 469 14.17 13.94 -23.16
CA TYR A 469 15.10 14.35 -24.22
C TYR A 469 14.96 13.52 -25.51
N THR A 470 14.20 12.42 -25.50
CA THR A 470 14.11 11.46 -26.62
C THR A 470 12.68 11.22 -27.10
N ALA A 471 11.68 11.32 -26.22
CA ALA A 471 10.28 11.12 -26.58
C ALA A 471 9.71 12.33 -27.33
N THR A 472 8.74 12.06 -28.21
CA THR A 472 7.96 13.10 -28.89
C THR A 472 7.02 13.80 -27.91
N ASP A 473 6.56 15.00 -28.26
CA ASP A 473 5.60 15.72 -27.40
C ASP A 473 4.26 14.97 -27.26
N GLU A 474 3.85 14.21 -28.27
CA GLU A 474 2.64 13.37 -28.23
C GLU A 474 2.78 12.20 -27.25
N GLU A 475 3.93 11.54 -27.21
CA GLU A 475 4.23 10.48 -26.24
C GLU A 475 4.25 11.02 -24.81
N GLN A 476 4.86 12.19 -24.59
CA GLN A 476 4.87 12.85 -23.29
C GLN A 476 3.47 13.26 -22.83
N ASP A 477 2.63 13.78 -23.75
CA ASP A 477 1.24 14.11 -23.44
C ASP A 477 0.41 12.90 -23.10
N THR A 478 0.64 11.77 -23.78
CA THR A 478 -0.06 10.51 -23.51
C THR A 478 0.24 10.02 -22.10
N LEU A 479 1.50 10.08 -21.66
CA LEU A 479 1.89 9.73 -20.28
C LEU A 479 1.18 10.60 -19.24
N LEU A 480 1.12 11.92 -19.46
CA LEU A 480 0.45 12.85 -18.55
C LEU A 480 -1.08 12.72 -18.58
N GLN A 481 -1.66 12.28 -19.69
CA GLN A 481 -3.11 12.02 -19.82
C GLN A 481 -3.55 10.82 -18.99
N LEU A 482 -2.75 9.76 -18.95
CA LEU A 482 -3.02 8.56 -18.14
C LEU A 482 -3.22 8.85 -16.66
N ASP A 483 -2.58 9.90 -16.14
CA ASP A 483 -2.75 10.28 -14.74
C ASP A 483 -4.13 10.84 -14.39
N LYS A 484 -4.89 11.41 -15.35
CA LYS A 484 -6.25 11.90 -15.07
C LYS A 484 -7.20 10.79 -14.63
N ASP A 485 -6.94 9.58 -15.09
CA ASP A 485 -7.72 8.39 -14.79
C ASP A 485 -7.09 7.53 -13.68
N CYS A 486 -5.88 7.88 -13.24
CA CYS A 486 -5.14 7.12 -12.23
C CYS A 486 -5.62 7.44 -10.81
N SER A 487 -6.44 6.54 -10.26
CA SER A 487 -7.05 6.65 -8.93
C SER A 487 -6.16 6.19 -7.76
N PHE A 488 -4.85 6.04 -7.97
CA PHE A 488 -3.96 5.28 -7.08
C PHE A 488 -3.11 6.09 -6.10
N CYS A 489 -3.40 7.34 -5.80
CA CYS A 489 -2.64 8.06 -4.79
C CYS A 489 -3.12 7.82 -3.37
N HIS A 490 -2.24 7.28 -2.55
CA HIS A 490 -2.40 7.23 -1.11
C HIS A 490 -1.98 8.57 -0.48
N GLY A 491 -2.95 9.44 -0.27
CA GLY A 491 -2.72 10.70 0.43
C GLY A 491 -2.16 11.81 -0.45
N CYS A 492 -2.95 12.88 -0.63
CA CYS A 492 -2.67 13.99 -1.53
C CYS A 492 -1.52 14.91 -1.09
N VAL A 493 -0.85 14.62 -0.01
CA VAL A 493 0.31 15.39 0.49
C VAL A 493 1.62 14.61 0.30
N HIS A 494 1.63 13.68 -0.65
CA HIS A 494 2.85 12.93 -0.93
C HIS A 494 3.76 13.72 -1.89
N PRO A 495 5.09 13.73 -1.70
CA PRO A 495 6.05 14.36 -2.61
C PRO A 495 5.84 14.03 -4.09
N VAL A 496 5.39 12.79 -4.37
CA VAL A 496 5.06 12.31 -5.73
C VAL A 496 3.99 13.16 -6.44
N CYS A 497 3.03 13.73 -5.70
CA CYS A 497 2.04 14.62 -6.31
C CYS A 497 2.65 15.97 -6.67
N GLU A 498 3.59 16.48 -5.85
CA GLU A 498 4.31 17.72 -6.11
C GLU A 498 5.22 17.59 -7.34
N GLU A 499 5.93 16.47 -7.47
CA GLU A 499 6.77 16.16 -8.63
C GLU A 499 5.95 16.05 -9.92
N LEU A 500 4.79 15.39 -9.88
CA LEU A 500 3.91 15.27 -11.02
C LEU A 500 3.34 16.63 -11.44
N GLU A 501 2.94 17.47 -10.50
CA GLU A 501 2.50 18.82 -10.80
C GLU A 501 3.65 19.67 -11.37
N MET A 502 4.86 19.53 -10.86
CA MET A 502 6.04 20.20 -11.43
C MET A 502 6.27 19.75 -12.88
N VAL A 503 6.15 18.46 -13.19
CA VAL A 503 6.25 17.94 -14.55
C VAL A 503 5.14 18.50 -15.45
N ARG A 504 3.90 18.64 -14.96
CA ARG A 504 2.78 19.26 -15.68
C ARG A 504 3.05 20.74 -15.96
N ILE A 505 3.52 21.49 -14.97
CA ILE A 505 3.91 22.88 -15.13
C ILE A 505 4.99 23.02 -16.20
N LEU A 506 6.02 22.19 -16.16
CA LEU A 506 7.08 22.18 -17.18
C LEU A 506 6.53 21.90 -18.58
N GLN A 507 5.59 20.99 -18.72
CA GLN A 507 4.95 20.68 -20.00
C GLN A 507 4.08 21.85 -20.49
N MET A 508 3.35 22.53 -19.62
CA MET A 508 2.58 23.73 -19.95
C MET A 508 3.49 24.86 -20.43
N LEU A 509 4.59 25.12 -19.71
CA LEU A 509 5.60 26.12 -20.10
C LEU A 509 6.23 25.80 -21.45
N LYS A 510 6.57 24.52 -21.71
CA LYS A 510 7.09 24.05 -23.00
C LYS A 510 6.13 24.33 -24.15
N LYS A 511 4.81 24.29 -23.92
CA LYS A 511 3.74 24.57 -24.89
C LYS A 511 3.35 26.04 -24.97
N GLY A 512 4.01 26.93 -24.23
CA GLY A 512 3.69 28.36 -24.22
C GLY A 512 2.39 28.73 -23.47
N ARG A 513 1.92 27.80 -22.58
CA ARG A 513 0.71 28.00 -21.76
C ARG A 513 1.05 28.58 -20.40
N GLU A 514 1.76 29.72 -20.39
CA GLU A 514 2.31 30.33 -19.17
C GLU A 514 1.22 30.70 -18.13
N LYS A 515 0.06 31.19 -18.62
CA LYS A 515 -1.04 31.56 -17.70
C LYS A 515 -1.59 30.37 -16.93
N GLU A 516 -1.77 29.24 -17.61
CA GLU A 516 -2.29 28.00 -16.99
C GLU A 516 -1.24 27.32 -16.09
N ALA A 517 0.03 27.57 -16.35
CA ALA A 517 1.11 27.11 -15.48
C ALA A 517 1.25 27.92 -14.18
N LEU A 518 0.70 29.15 -14.15
CA LEU A 518 0.70 30.04 -12.98
C LEU A 518 -0.56 29.89 -12.12
N GLU A 519 -1.66 29.39 -12.68
CA GLU A 519 -2.90 29.02 -12.00
C GLU A 519 -2.78 27.64 -11.32
#